data_44dc52f292b6bbdfb6c3dfbf1752bba9
#
_entry.id   44dc52f292b6bbdfb6c3dfbf1752bba9
#
_cell.length_a   1.000
_cell.length_b   1.000
_cell.length_c   1.000
_cell.angle_alpha   90.00
_cell.angle_beta   90.00
_cell.angle_gamma   90.00
#
_symmetry.space_group_name_H-M   'P 1'
#
loop_
_entity.id
_entity.type
_entity.pdbx_description
1 polymer ?
#
loop_
_entity_poly.entity_id
_entity_poly.type
_entity_poly.pdbx_seq_one_letter_code
_entity_poly.pdbx_strand_id
1 'polypeptide(L)'
;MDKSIMAGSRKYSYSIIGLIVFIIIISIIPWENAFPSGPKVGIVEINMPITNSKKAVDDLNYFNRKSNIAAIVVRLETPGGGVAASQEIYEKVRKISKFSDKPIIASMGGVAASGGYYIALGADTIMANPGTATGSIGVIMSYPIIGEMIDKMGIQYETIKSGSLKDSGSPFRNITSEERKYFQGLIDDLHGQFLSVVAKERNIPMDQAAELANGQVYSGKQAVENGLIDMLGTFEDAVLLTTREAGYVEEPEIVYPPEEKKGLLDMLFLDILQSSPIGNLFLFPTPEYKLPYTIR
;
A
#
# COMPACT_ATOMS: atom_id res chain seq x y z
N MET A 1 23.23 68.30 36.15
CA MET A 1 22.58 67.04 35.78
C MET A 1 23.45 66.30 34.76
N ASP A 2 24.01 65.20 35.20
CA ASP A 2 25.22 64.59 34.65
C ASP A 2 24.99 63.90 33.28
N LYS A 3 25.67 64.43 32.25
CA LYS A 3 25.68 63.87 30.89
C LYS A 3 26.26 62.44 30.80
N SER A 4 26.98 62.00 31.85
CA SER A 4 27.62 60.67 31.90
C SER A 4 26.61 59.51 32.12
N ILE A 5 25.51 59.77 32.84
CA ILE A 5 24.46 58.78 33.15
C ILE A 5 23.60 58.48 31.91
N MET A 6 23.37 59.48 31.05
CA MET A 6 22.60 59.27 29.80
C MET A 6 23.37 58.52 28.69
N ALA A 7 24.71 58.64 28.65
CA ALA A 7 25.54 57.92 27.69
C ALA A 7 25.65 56.43 28.00
N GLY A 8 25.64 56.03 29.29
CA GLY A 8 25.64 54.65 29.71
C GLY A 8 24.34 53.91 29.34
N SER A 9 23.20 54.53 29.59
CA SER A 9 21.89 53.91 29.33
C SER A 9 21.64 53.64 27.80
N ARG A 10 22.13 54.51 26.92
CA ARG A 10 22.05 54.31 25.45
C ARG A 10 22.89 53.12 24.99
N LYS A 11 24.10 52.93 25.52
CA LYS A 11 24.96 51.79 25.17
C LYS A 11 24.30 50.44 25.57
N TYR A 12 23.74 50.35 26.75
CA TYR A 12 23.00 49.15 27.19
C TYR A 12 21.74 48.88 26.36
N SER A 13 21.04 49.95 25.95
CA SER A 13 19.84 49.82 25.11
C SER A 13 20.20 49.25 23.71
N TYR A 14 21.27 49.69 23.09
CA TYR A 14 21.75 49.16 21.80
C TYR A 14 22.22 47.70 21.90
N SER A 15 22.88 47.32 23.02
CA SER A 15 23.29 45.95 23.28
C SER A 15 22.09 44.99 23.45
N ILE A 16 21.04 45.45 24.14
CA ILE A 16 19.82 44.68 24.31
C ILE A 16 19.08 44.52 22.98
N ILE A 17 18.97 45.60 22.18
CA ILE A 17 18.37 45.52 20.87
C ILE A 17 19.14 44.57 19.95
N GLY A 18 20.51 44.66 19.96
CA GLY A 18 21.36 43.73 19.22
C GLY A 18 21.17 42.27 19.61
N LEU A 19 21.03 42.00 20.91
CA LEU A 19 20.75 40.64 21.40
C LEU A 19 19.39 40.13 20.96
N ILE A 20 18.35 40.98 21.02
CA ILE A 20 17.02 40.59 20.58
C ILE A 20 17.01 40.31 19.06
N VAL A 21 17.65 41.17 18.25
CA VAL A 21 17.78 40.95 16.81
C VAL A 21 18.56 39.66 16.51
N PHE A 22 19.62 39.38 17.25
CA PHE A 22 20.41 38.16 17.12
C PHE A 22 19.57 36.90 17.45
N ILE A 23 18.78 36.96 18.53
CA ILE A 23 17.86 35.86 18.92
C ILE A 23 16.79 35.65 17.83
N ILE A 24 16.22 36.74 17.28
CA ILE A 24 15.25 36.65 16.20
C ILE A 24 15.89 36.05 14.94
N ILE A 25 17.10 36.46 14.58
CA ILE A 25 17.81 35.89 13.41
C ILE A 25 18.08 34.40 13.63
N ILE A 26 18.53 34.01 14.82
CA ILE A 26 18.76 32.60 15.15
C ILE A 26 17.47 31.78 15.13
N SER A 27 16.34 32.36 15.57
CA SER A 27 15.03 31.65 15.57
C SER A 27 14.40 31.51 14.18
N ILE A 28 14.85 32.32 13.20
CA ILE A 28 14.35 32.26 11.82
C ILE A 28 15.22 31.31 10.97
N ILE A 29 16.45 31.00 11.39
CA ILE A 29 17.29 30.03 10.69
C ILE A 29 16.67 28.64 10.87
N PRO A 30 16.29 27.92 9.80
CA PRO A 30 15.84 26.54 9.89
C PRO A 30 17.02 25.65 10.27
N TRP A 31 17.21 25.43 11.57
CA TRP A 31 18.31 24.64 12.13
C TRP A 31 18.32 23.20 11.60
N GLU A 32 17.18 22.70 11.11
CA GLU A 32 17.06 21.42 10.43
C GLU A 32 17.99 21.29 9.21
N ASN A 33 18.33 22.41 8.56
CA ASN A 33 19.26 22.43 7.43
C ASN A 33 20.72 22.73 7.84
N ALA A 34 20.97 23.13 9.09
CA ALA A 34 22.29 23.49 9.59
C ALA A 34 23.07 22.30 10.17
N PHE A 35 22.36 21.26 10.58
CA PHE A 35 22.96 19.98 10.98
C PHE A 35 22.51 18.92 9.98
N PRO A 36 23.44 18.18 9.37
CA PRO A 36 23.06 17.04 8.53
C PRO A 36 22.33 16.03 9.42
N SER A 37 21.00 16.06 9.39
CA SER A 37 20.23 14.92 9.86
C SER A 37 20.61 13.73 8.99
N GLY A 38 20.74 12.55 9.58
CA GLY A 38 21.03 11.31 8.86
C GLY A 38 20.08 11.08 7.67
N PRO A 39 20.36 10.07 6.85
CA PRO A 39 19.52 9.77 5.70
C PRO A 39 18.06 9.55 6.13
N LYS A 40 17.11 10.03 5.33
CA LYS A 40 15.68 9.86 5.62
C LYS A 40 15.10 8.77 4.74
N VAL A 41 14.40 7.80 5.35
CA VAL A 41 13.69 6.74 4.65
C VAL A 41 12.20 6.98 4.75
N GLY A 42 11.54 7.09 3.59
CA GLY A 42 10.09 7.24 3.49
C GLY A 42 9.37 5.90 3.62
N ILE A 43 8.39 5.79 4.52
CA ILE A 43 7.60 4.58 4.70
C ILE A 43 6.22 4.76 4.06
N VAL A 44 5.90 3.91 3.11
CA VAL A 44 4.56 3.82 2.53
C VAL A 44 3.88 2.57 3.10
N GLU A 45 2.84 2.76 3.90
CA GLU A 45 2.10 1.66 4.51
C GLU A 45 0.89 1.27 3.67
N ILE A 46 0.77 -0.03 3.38
CA ILE A 46 -0.40 -0.63 2.75
C ILE A 46 -0.99 -1.64 3.73
N ASN A 47 -1.87 -1.13 4.56
CA ASN A 47 -2.57 -1.86 5.60
C ASN A 47 -4.00 -2.12 5.16
N MET A 48 -4.63 -3.21 5.61
CA MET A 48 -6.01 -3.55 5.29
C MET A 48 -6.21 -4.05 3.85
N PRO A 49 -7.40 -4.54 3.49
CA PRO A 49 -7.72 -4.90 2.11
C PRO A 49 -7.54 -3.72 1.14
N ILE A 50 -6.95 -4.00 0.00
CA ILE A 50 -6.68 -3.01 -1.05
C ILE A 50 -7.98 -2.74 -1.80
N THR A 51 -8.64 -1.64 -1.48
CA THR A 51 -9.91 -1.22 -2.13
C THR A 51 -9.69 -0.22 -3.26
N ASN A 52 -8.64 0.60 -3.16
CA ASN A 52 -8.23 1.56 -4.19
C ASN A 52 -6.72 1.82 -4.10
N SER A 53 -6.16 2.40 -5.15
CA SER A 53 -4.72 2.67 -5.29
C SER A 53 -4.31 4.08 -4.82
N LYS A 54 -5.28 5.02 -4.73
CA LYS A 54 -5.00 6.45 -4.69
C LYS A 54 -4.02 6.84 -3.59
N LYS A 55 -4.32 6.47 -2.33
CA LYS A 55 -3.48 6.85 -1.19
C LYS A 55 -2.05 6.32 -1.34
N ALA A 56 -1.88 5.04 -1.66
CA ALA A 56 -0.56 4.43 -1.81
C ALA A 56 0.24 5.07 -2.96
N VAL A 57 -0.41 5.35 -4.09
CA VAL A 57 0.23 6.02 -5.24
C VAL A 57 0.60 7.46 -4.90
N ASP A 58 -0.24 8.20 -4.16
CA ASP A 58 0.05 9.57 -3.73
C ASP A 58 1.22 9.61 -2.74
N ASP A 59 1.28 8.69 -1.76
CA ASP A 59 2.37 8.55 -0.80
C ASP A 59 3.71 8.19 -1.50
N LEU A 60 3.68 7.25 -2.44
CA LEU A 60 4.83 6.91 -3.28
C LEU A 60 5.32 8.11 -4.11
N ASN A 61 4.40 8.86 -4.69
CA ASN A 61 4.71 10.10 -5.43
C ASN A 61 5.32 11.16 -4.52
N TYR A 62 4.77 11.32 -3.31
CA TYR A 62 5.27 12.27 -2.33
C TYR A 62 6.74 12.00 -2.01
N PHE A 63 7.10 10.77 -1.61
CA PHE A 63 8.48 10.44 -1.27
C PHE A 63 9.42 10.43 -2.48
N ASN A 64 8.94 9.98 -3.63
CA ASN A 64 9.78 9.96 -4.83
C ASN A 64 10.22 11.37 -5.27
N ARG A 65 9.36 12.39 -5.07
CA ARG A 65 9.66 13.80 -5.43
C ARG A 65 10.51 14.54 -4.41
N LYS A 66 10.65 14.06 -3.17
CA LYS A 66 11.36 14.73 -2.09
C LYS A 66 12.85 14.46 -2.17
N SER A 67 13.67 15.48 -2.42
CA SER A 67 15.14 15.33 -2.53
C SER A 67 15.81 14.92 -1.21
N ASN A 68 15.19 15.24 -0.07
CA ASN A 68 15.70 14.86 1.25
C ASN A 68 15.31 13.45 1.71
N ILE A 69 14.58 12.70 0.90
CA ILE A 69 14.31 11.27 1.12
C ILE A 69 15.30 10.47 0.30
N ALA A 70 16.11 9.66 0.98
CA ALA A 70 17.17 8.86 0.35
C ALA A 70 16.63 7.56 -0.25
N ALA A 71 15.64 6.94 0.39
CA ALA A 71 15.11 5.63 0.00
C ALA A 71 13.64 5.45 0.44
N ILE A 72 12.98 4.42 -0.06
CA ILE A 72 11.56 4.15 0.23
C ILE A 72 11.40 2.71 0.69
N VAL A 73 10.64 2.47 1.75
CA VAL A 73 10.16 1.15 2.15
C VAL A 73 8.65 1.09 1.97
N VAL A 74 8.18 0.09 1.23
CA VAL A 74 6.76 -0.24 1.12
C VAL A 74 6.44 -1.29 2.18
N ARG A 75 5.80 -0.88 3.26
CA ARG A 75 5.37 -1.78 4.33
C ARG A 75 4.02 -2.38 3.99
N LEU A 76 3.96 -3.70 3.87
CA LEU A 76 2.79 -4.47 3.46
C LEU A 76 2.22 -5.26 4.63
N GLU A 77 0.98 -4.95 5.03
CA GLU A 77 0.21 -5.67 6.05
C GLU A 77 -1.21 -5.88 5.52
N THR A 78 -1.35 -6.70 4.45
CA THR A 78 -2.58 -6.80 3.68
C THR A 78 -2.86 -8.22 3.16
N PRO A 79 -4.11 -8.68 3.20
CA PRO A 79 -4.53 -9.94 2.57
C PRO A 79 -4.67 -9.82 1.04
N GLY A 80 -4.45 -8.65 0.45
CA GLY A 80 -4.73 -8.33 -0.94
C GLY A 80 -6.01 -7.51 -1.12
N GLY A 81 -6.63 -7.58 -2.29
CA GLY A 81 -7.86 -6.83 -2.61
C GLY A 81 -8.09 -6.67 -4.10
N GLY A 82 -8.60 -5.51 -4.53
CA GLY A 82 -8.97 -5.23 -5.90
C GLY A 82 -7.80 -5.39 -6.89
N VAL A 83 -8.04 -6.12 -7.97
CA VAL A 83 -7.03 -6.44 -8.99
C VAL A 83 -6.41 -5.17 -9.57
N ALA A 84 -7.24 -4.27 -10.13
CA ALA A 84 -6.77 -3.04 -10.77
C ALA A 84 -6.01 -2.13 -9.80
N ALA A 85 -6.49 -2.00 -8.54
CA ALA A 85 -5.81 -1.20 -7.53
C ALA A 85 -4.41 -1.77 -7.20
N SER A 86 -4.28 -3.09 -7.07
CA SER A 86 -3.00 -3.75 -6.85
C SER A 86 -2.05 -3.57 -8.03
N GLN A 87 -2.56 -3.64 -9.26
CA GLN A 87 -1.79 -3.40 -10.48
C GLN A 87 -1.28 -1.95 -10.58
N GLU A 88 -2.11 -0.96 -10.27
CA GLU A 88 -1.69 0.45 -10.29
C GLU A 88 -0.60 0.74 -9.26
N ILE A 89 -0.71 0.18 -8.04
CA ILE A 89 0.30 0.34 -7.01
C ILE A 89 1.60 -0.36 -7.43
N TYR A 90 1.53 -1.60 -7.90
CA TYR A 90 2.68 -2.34 -8.44
C TYR A 90 3.40 -1.55 -9.54
N GLU A 91 2.68 -1.05 -10.52
CA GLU A 91 3.27 -0.27 -11.61
C GLU A 91 3.95 1.01 -11.07
N LYS A 92 3.40 1.61 -10.02
CA LYS A 92 4.03 2.77 -9.40
C LYS A 92 5.31 2.41 -8.66
N VAL A 93 5.31 1.34 -7.86
CA VAL A 93 6.50 0.81 -7.18
C VAL A 93 7.58 0.47 -8.21
N ARG A 94 7.21 -0.30 -9.24
CA ARG A 94 8.10 -0.70 -10.33
C ARG A 94 8.70 0.49 -11.11
N LYS A 95 7.91 1.55 -11.35
CA LYS A 95 8.43 2.77 -11.98
C LYS A 95 9.46 3.47 -11.11
N ILE A 96 9.30 3.49 -9.80
CA ILE A 96 10.29 4.03 -8.88
C ILE A 96 11.55 3.17 -8.93
N SER A 97 11.43 1.86 -8.76
CA SER A 97 12.55 0.90 -8.85
C SER A 97 13.37 1.06 -10.15
N LYS A 98 12.71 1.24 -11.29
CA LYS A 98 13.40 1.27 -12.60
C LYS A 98 13.93 2.64 -13.03
N PHE A 99 13.33 3.73 -12.58
CA PHE A 99 13.57 5.08 -13.12
C PHE A 99 13.91 6.13 -12.07
N SER A 100 14.00 5.78 -10.79
CA SER A 100 14.43 6.67 -9.72
C SER A 100 15.81 6.24 -9.21
N ASP A 101 16.57 7.19 -8.69
CA ASP A 101 17.82 6.89 -7.98
C ASP A 101 17.61 6.41 -6.54
N LYS A 102 16.34 6.29 -6.10
CA LYS A 102 15.98 5.89 -4.74
C LYS A 102 15.70 4.41 -4.70
N PRO A 103 16.44 3.62 -3.92
CA PRO A 103 16.10 2.22 -3.66
C PRO A 103 14.70 2.11 -3.05
N ILE A 104 13.96 1.09 -3.45
CA ILE A 104 12.63 0.80 -2.95
C ILE A 104 12.51 -0.67 -2.56
N ILE A 105 12.30 -0.94 -1.26
CA ILE A 105 12.20 -2.28 -0.71
C ILE A 105 10.78 -2.56 -0.23
N ALA A 106 10.25 -3.74 -0.54
CA ALA A 106 9.01 -4.24 0.03
C ALA A 106 9.29 -5.01 1.33
N SER A 107 8.75 -4.52 2.46
CA SER A 107 8.83 -5.17 3.77
C SER A 107 7.47 -5.77 4.12
N MET A 108 7.39 -7.08 4.17
CA MET A 108 6.17 -7.82 4.49
C MET A 108 6.00 -8.01 5.99
N GLY A 109 4.82 -7.67 6.52
CA GLY A 109 4.45 -7.86 7.92
C GLY A 109 3.93 -9.27 8.23
N GLY A 110 2.88 -9.35 9.04
CA GLY A 110 2.25 -10.65 9.35
C GLY A 110 1.59 -11.28 8.13
N VAL A 111 0.97 -10.47 7.28
CA VAL A 111 0.33 -10.90 6.04
C VAL A 111 0.67 -9.93 4.92
N ALA A 112 1.19 -10.43 3.81
CA ALA A 112 1.37 -9.71 2.56
C ALA A 112 1.10 -10.66 1.39
N ALA A 113 -0.16 -10.94 1.12
CA ALA A 113 -0.58 -12.01 0.24
C ALA A 113 -1.39 -11.50 -0.94
N SER A 114 -1.45 -12.27 -2.01
CA SER A 114 -2.25 -12.03 -3.20
C SER A 114 -1.97 -10.63 -3.79
N GLY A 115 -2.90 -9.67 -3.76
CA GLY A 115 -2.65 -8.29 -4.19
C GLY A 115 -1.47 -7.61 -3.48
N GLY A 116 -1.23 -7.95 -2.19
CA GLY A 116 -0.07 -7.49 -1.43
C GLY A 116 1.24 -8.06 -1.99
N TYR A 117 1.27 -9.34 -2.33
CA TYR A 117 2.41 -9.96 -3.00
C TYR A 117 2.61 -9.38 -4.41
N TYR A 118 1.51 -9.15 -5.15
CA TYR A 118 1.56 -8.49 -6.47
C TYR A 118 2.27 -7.14 -6.41
N ILE A 119 1.95 -6.31 -5.42
CA ILE A 119 2.59 -5.01 -5.21
C ILE A 119 4.08 -5.17 -4.90
N ALA A 120 4.44 -6.13 -4.03
CA ALA A 120 5.82 -6.37 -3.64
C ALA A 120 6.73 -6.72 -4.84
N LEU A 121 6.19 -7.40 -5.85
CA LEU A 121 6.92 -7.75 -7.08
C LEU A 121 7.48 -6.52 -7.84
N GLY A 122 6.99 -5.33 -7.56
CA GLY A 122 7.50 -4.10 -8.18
C GLY A 122 8.75 -3.51 -7.52
N ALA A 123 9.13 -3.97 -6.32
CA ALA A 123 10.26 -3.46 -5.55
C ALA A 123 11.61 -4.03 -6.03
N ASP A 124 12.71 -3.39 -5.63
CA ASP A 124 14.07 -3.87 -5.91
C ASP A 124 14.38 -5.14 -5.11
N THR A 125 13.89 -5.20 -3.87
CA THR A 125 14.07 -6.33 -2.95
C THR A 125 12.78 -6.58 -2.18
N ILE A 126 12.43 -7.84 -1.99
CA ILE A 126 11.27 -8.29 -1.20
C ILE A 126 11.79 -8.99 0.06
N MET A 127 11.46 -8.44 1.23
CA MET A 127 11.87 -8.97 2.53
C MET A 127 10.64 -9.35 3.36
N ALA A 128 10.69 -10.48 4.05
CA ALA A 128 9.62 -10.97 4.92
C ALA A 128 10.17 -11.56 6.21
N ASN A 129 9.37 -11.56 7.28
CA ASN A 129 9.67 -12.37 8.46
C ASN A 129 9.50 -13.87 8.13
N PRO A 130 10.19 -14.81 8.81
CA PRO A 130 10.01 -16.24 8.56
C PRO A 130 8.56 -16.72 8.66
N GLY A 131 7.78 -16.11 9.56
CA GLY A 131 6.37 -16.43 9.81
C GLY A 131 5.36 -15.61 9.00
N THR A 132 5.78 -14.73 8.11
CA THR A 132 4.88 -13.95 7.23
C THR A 132 4.05 -14.89 6.37
N ALA A 133 2.74 -14.65 6.27
CA ALA A 133 1.87 -15.30 5.30
C ALA A 133 1.89 -14.52 3.98
N THR A 134 2.37 -15.15 2.90
CA THR A 134 2.50 -14.51 1.57
C THR A 134 2.11 -15.47 0.43
N GLY A 135 2.40 -15.10 -0.83
CA GLY A 135 1.95 -15.87 -1.99
C GLY A 135 0.45 -15.68 -2.23
N SER A 136 -0.35 -16.73 -2.13
CA SER A 136 -1.78 -16.71 -2.51
C SER A 136 -1.96 -16.12 -3.91
N ILE A 137 -1.14 -16.61 -4.85
CA ILE A 137 -1.12 -16.15 -6.24
C ILE A 137 -2.35 -16.73 -6.93
N GLY A 138 -3.39 -15.91 -7.05
CA GLY A 138 -4.67 -16.33 -7.60
C GLY A 138 -5.69 -15.19 -7.64
N VAL A 139 -6.83 -15.46 -8.27
CA VAL A 139 -7.94 -14.52 -8.40
C VAL A 139 -9.22 -15.22 -7.95
N ILE A 140 -10.00 -14.56 -7.11
CA ILE A 140 -11.33 -15.04 -6.71
C ILE A 140 -12.38 -13.99 -7.00
N MET A 141 -13.59 -14.45 -7.24
CA MET A 141 -14.80 -13.64 -7.29
C MET A 141 -15.90 -14.34 -6.52
N SER A 142 -16.43 -13.68 -5.50
CA SER A 142 -17.45 -14.25 -4.62
C SER A 142 -18.61 -13.28 -4.42
N TYR A 143 -19.82 -13.78 -4.45
CA TYR A 143 -21.03 -13.02 -4.16
C TYR A 143 -22.08 -13.94 -3.54
N PRO A 144 -22.95 -13.44 -2.64
CA PRO A 144 -24.01 -14.23 -2.05
C PRO A 144 -25.13 -14.49 -3.05
N ILE A 145 -25.86 -15.61 -2.91
CA ILE A 145 -27.12 -15.89 -3.60
C ILE A 145 -28.20 -15.92 -2.52
N ILE A 146 -29.11 -14.96 -2.55
CA ILE A 146 -30.15 -14.74 -1.53
C ILE A 146 -31.57 -14.85 -2.09
N GLY A 147 -31.73 -15.26 -3.36
CA GLY A 147 -33.04 -15.31 -4.03
C GLY A 147 -34.09 -16.10 -3.25
N GLU A 148 -33.76 -17.33 -2.83
CA GLU A 148 -34.71 -18.16 -2.03
C GLU A 148 -35.10 -17.50 -0.69
N MET A 149 -34.23 -16.72 -0.08
CA MET A 149 -34.57 -16.02 1.16
C MET A 149 -35.56 -14.89 0.89
N ILE A 150 -35.37 -14.15 -0.19
CA ILE A 150 -36.24 -13.05 -0.62
C ILE A 150 -37.63 -13.60 -1.00
N ASP A 151 -37.71 -14.71 -1.72
CA ASP A 151 -38.96 -15.39 -2.07
C ASP A 151 -39.75 -15.79 -0.83
N LYS A 152 -39.10 -16.35 0.20
CA LYS A 152 -39.72 -16.69 1.48
C LYS A 152 -40.27 -15.46 2.24
N MET A 153 -39.72 -14.27 1.99
CA MET A 153 -40.24 -13.02 2.55
C MET A 153 -41.39 -12.42 1.73
N GLY A 154 -41.80 -13.07 0.62
CA GLY A 154 -42.85 -12.58 -0.26
C GLY A 154 -42.45 -11.42 -1.15
N ILE A 155 -41.17 -11.18 -1.29
CA ILE A 155 -40.61 -10.12 -2.14
C ILE A 155 -40.31 -10.72 -3.52
N GLN A 156 -40.86 -10.11 -4.56
CA GLN A 156 -40.55 -10.45 -5.96
C GLN A 156 -39.51 -9.49 -6.53
N TYR A 157 -38.52 -10.03 -7.20
CA TYR A 157 -37.46 -9.25 -7.87
C TYR A 157 -37.50 -9.53 -9.36
N GLU A 158 -37.76 -8.51 -10.17
CA GLU A 158 -37.81 -8.61 -11.62
C GLU A 158 -36.71 -7.78 -12.26
N THR A 159 -35.98 -8.34 -13.23
CA THR A 159 -34.93 -7.66 -13.96
C THR A 159 -35.25 -7.61 -15.44
N ILE A 160 -35.41 -6.41 -15.99
CA ILE A 160 -35.48 -6.15 -17.42
C ILE A 160 -34.09 -5.76 -17.91
N LYS A 161 -33.55 -6.50 -18.87
CA LYS A 161 -32.15 -6.33 -19.30
C LYS A 161 -32.01 -6.31 -20.81
N SER A 162 -31.02 -5.56 -21.31
CA SER A 162 -30.71 -5.42 -22.74
C SER A 162 -29.89 -6.59 -23.31
N GLY A 163 -29.35 -7.47 -22.48
CA GLY A 163 -28.52 -8.61 -22.91
C GLY A 163 -28.44 -9.69 -21.83
N SER A 164 -28.21 -10.95 -22.23
CA SER A 164 -28.23 -12.12 -21.34
C SER A 164 -27.27 -11.99 -20.14
N LEU A 165 -26.10 -11.41 -20.35
CA LEU A 165 -25.06 -11.28 -19.34
C LEU A 165 -25.11 -9.99 -18.52
N LYS A 166 -26.09 -9.07 -18.76
CA LYS A 166 -26.09 -7.75 -18.13
C LYS A 166 -26.35 -7.78 -16.63
N ASP A 167 -27.02 -8.81 -16.13
CA ASP A 167 -27.31 -9.06 -14.72
C ASP A 167 -26.51 -10.24 -14.15
N SER A 168 -25.42 -10.63 -14.81
CA SER A 168 -24.54 -11.69 -14.32
C SER A 168 -23.98 -11.34 -12.94
N GLY A 169 -24.01 -12.33 -12.04
CA GLY A 169 -23.65 -12.12 -10.63
C GLY A 169 -24.78 -11.52 -9.77
N SER A 170 -26.02 -11.47 -10.29
CA SER A 170 -27.18 -11.07 -9.49
C SER A 170 -27.29 -11.96 -8.24
N PRO A 171 -27.43 -11.36 -7.03
CA PRO A 171 -27.63 -12.12 -5.80
C PRO A 171 -29.03 -12.72 -5.69
N PHE A 172 -29.98 -12.35 -6.58
CA PHE A 172 -31.38 -12.71 -6.47
C PHE A 172 -31.74 -13.97 -7.23
N ARG A 173 -30.81 -14.60 -7.92
CA ARG A 173 -31.03 -15.84 -8.67
C ARG A 173 -29.74 -16.67 -8.77
N ASN A 174 -29.89 -17.94 -9.05
CA ASN A 174 -28.76 -18.81 -9.33
C ASN A 174 -28.03 -18.38 -10.62
N ILE A 175 -26.72 -18.60 -10.64
CA ILE A 175 -25.86 -18.38 -11.80
C ILE A 175 -26.17 -19.40 -12.88
N THR A 176 -26.24 -18.97 -14.14
CA THR A 176 -26.37 -19.86 -15.30
C THR A 176 -25.01 -20.46 -15.69
N SER A 177 -25.05 -21.53 -16.51
CA SER A 177 -23.83 -22.13 -17.07
C SER A 177 -23.07 -21.17 -18.00
N GLU A 178 -23.79 -20.32 -18.74
CA GLU A 178 -23.20 -19.29 -19.60
C GLU A 178 -22.46 -18.24 -18.78
N GLU A 179 -23.07 -17.73 -17.72
CA GLU A 179 -22.47 -16.75 -16.80
C GLU A 179 -21.25 -17.33 -16.06
N ARG A 180 -21.33 -18.59 -15.63
CA ARG A 180 -20.19 -19.28 -15.01
C ARG A 180 -19.03 -19.36 -15.96
N LYS A 181 -19.23 -19.71 -17.23
CA LYS A 181 -18.19 -19.75 -18.26
C LYS A 181 -17.61 -18.36 -18.53
N TYR A 182 -18.47 -17.36 -18.58
CA TYR A 182 -18.06 -15.96 -18.75
C TYR A 182 -17.15 -15.49 -17.59
N PHE A 183 -17.58 -15.68 -16.35
CA PHE A 183 -16.78 -15.30 -15.19
C PHE A 183 -15.49 -16.12 -15.07
N GLN A 184 -15.53 -17.41 -15.39
CA GLN A 184 -14.31 -18.24 -15.38
C GLN A 184 -13.28 -17.70 -16.37
N GLY A 185 -13.70 -17.35 -17.59
CA GLY A 185 -12.81 -16.76 -18.58
C GLY A 185 -12.18 -15.44 -18.11
N LEU A 186 -12.94 -14.59 -17.39
CA LEU A 186 -12.40 -13.38 -16.79
C LEU A 186 -11.37 -13.69 -15.68
N ILE A 187 -11.67 -14.64 -14.81
CA ILE A 187 -10.76 -15.08 -13.74
C ILE A 187 -9.47 -15.66 -14.33
N ASP A 188 -9.58 -16.50 -15.36
CA ASP A 188 -8.43 -17.13 -16.02
C ASP A 188 -7.53 -16.07 -16.68
N ASP A 189 -8.10 -15.05 -17.31
CA ASP A 189 -7.33 -13.94 -17.90
C ASP A 189 -6.56 -13.15 -16.81
N LEU A 190 -7.25 -12.74 -15.75
CA LEU A 190 -6.64 -12.00 -14.63
C LEU A 190 -5.57 -12.83 -13.90
N HIS A 191 -5.80 -14.13 -13.74
CA HIS A 191 -4.80 -15.05 -13.18
C HIS A 191 -3.58 -15.18 -14.09
N GLY A 192 -3.77 -15.28 -15.39
CA GLY A 192 -2.69 -15.30 -16.37
C GLY A 192 -1.84 -14.02 -16.34
N GLN A 193 -2.46 -12.87 -16.13
CA GLN A 193 -1.74 -11.59 -15.93
C GLN A 193 -0.88 -11.65 -14.66
N PHE A 194 -1.42 -12.12 -13.53
CA PHE A 194 -0.66 -12.27 -12.29
C PHE A 194 0.53 -13.20 -12.47
N LEU A 195 0.28 -14.38 -13.01
CA LEU A 195 1.30 -15.38 -13.30
C LEU A 195 2.45 -14.83 -14.15
N SER A 196 2.11 -14.07 -15.19
CA SER A 196 3.09 -13.44 -16.08
C SER A 196 3.98 -12.43 -15.33
N VAL A 197 3.41 -11.67 -14.41
CA VAL A 197 4.19 -10.73 -13.58
C VAL A 197 5.11 -11.48 -12.62
N VAL A 198 4.62 -12.55 -11.97
CA VAL A 198 5.46 -13.39 -11.09
C VAL A 198 6.63 -13.98 -11.85
N ALA A 199 6.38 -14.64 -12.98
CA ALA A 199 7.42 -15.26 -13.80
C ALA A 199 8.49 -14.24 -14.21
N LYS A 200 8.04 -13.05 -14.63
CA LYS A 200 8.92 -11.97 -15.08
C LYS A 200 9.75 -11.36 -13.95
N GLU A 201 9.10 -10.92 -12.87
CA GLU A 201 9.80 -10.17 -11.81
C GLU A 201 10.62 -11.10 -10.88
N ARG A 202 10.27 -12.39 -10.81
CA ARG A 202 11.07 -13.40 -10.11
C ARG A 202 12.08 -14.13 -11.01
N ASN A 203 12.06 -13.82 -12.31
CA ASN A 203 12.94 -14.44 -13.32
C ASN A 203 12.90 -15.98 -13.26
N ILE A 204 11.70 -16.57 -13.14
CA ILE A 204 11.45 -18.01 -13.13
C ILE A 204 10.67 -18.42 -14.40
N PRO A 205 10.86 -19.66 -14.88
CA PRO A 205 10.09 -20.19 -16.00
C PRO A 205 8.58 -20.16 -15.72
N MET A 206 7.78 -19.99 -16.76
CA MET A 206 6.32 -19.87 -16.65
C MET A 206 5.67 -21.13 -16.07
N ASP A 207 6.18 -22.30 -16.36
CA ASP A 207 5.73 -23.59 -15.81
C ASP A 207 6.00 -23.67 -14.30
N GLN A 208 7.18 -23.30 -13.84
CA GLN A 208 7.50 -23.20 -12.42
C GLN A 208 6.62 -22.16 -11.72
N ALA A 209 6.42 -21.00 -12.32
CA ALA A 209 5.54 -19.98 -11.78
C ALA A 209 4.09 -20.51 -11.65
N ALA A 210 3.62 -21.30 -12.64
CA ALA A 210 2.28 -21.88 -12.62
C ALA A 210 2.09 -22.90 -11.49
N GLU A 211 3.11 -23.71 -11.17
CA GLU A 211 3.08 -24.63 -10.03
C GLU A 211 2.92 -23.90 -8.69
N LEU A 212 3.56 -22.74 -8.55
CA LEU A 212 3.49 -21.89 -7.36
C LEU A 212 2.23 -21.02 -7.29
N ALA A 213 1.53 -20.85 -8.41
CA ALA A 213 0.38 -19.93 -8.56
C ALA A 213 -0.98 -20.65 -8.51
N ASN A 214 -1.13 -21.62 -7.62
CA ASN A 214 -2.37 -22.37 -7.42
C ASN A 214 -3.27 -21.81 -6.31
N GLY A 215 -2.99 -20.58 -5.83
CA GLY A 215 -3.67 -19.93 -4.71
C GLY A 215 -3.12 -20.30 -3.33
N GLN A 216 -2.09 -21.12 -3.24
CA GLN A 216 -1.48 -21.54 -1.98
C GLN A 216 -0.82 -20.35 -1.25
N VAL A 217 -0.96 -20.36 0.08
CA VAL A 217 -0.24 -19.45 0.97
C VAL A 217 1.08 -20.09 1.38
N TYR A 218 2.14 -19.31 1.41
CA TYR A 218 3.47 -19.71 1.84
C TYR A 218 3.87 -18.95 3.09
N SER A 219 4.62 -19.58 3.99
CA SER A 219 5.35 -18.82 5.00
C SER A 219 6.50 -18.03 4.34
N GLY A 220 6.99 -16.96 4.99
CA GLY A 220 8.15 -16.24 4.48
C GLY A 220 9.35 -17.15 4.21
N LYS A 221 9.58 -18.14 5.09
CA LYS A 221 10.63 -19.15 4.88
C LYS A 221 10.41 -19.94 3.59
N GLN A 222 9.21 -20.48 3.38
CA GLN A 222 8.87 -21.21 2.15
C GLN A 222 8.95 -20.32 0.91
N ALA A 223 8.58 -19.04 1.05
CA ALA A 223 8.62 -18.11 -0.06
C ALA A 223 10.06 -17.82 -0.54
N VAL A 224 11.04 -17.74 0.37
CA VAL A 224 12.47 -17.65 0.00
C VAL A 224 12.92 -18.94 -0.68
N GLU A 225 12.60 -20.12 -0.11
CA GLU A 225 12.98 -21.43 -0.65
C GLU A 225 12.42 -21.63 -2.07
N ASN A 226 11.24 -21.10 -2.36
CA ASN A 226 10.59 -21.16 -3.67
C ASN A 226 10.98 -19.99 -4.63
N GLY A 227 11.86 -19.10 -4.22
CA GLY A 227 12.26 -17.94 -5.03
C GLY A 227 11.20 -16.84 -5.19
N LEU A 228 10.12 -16.89 -4.41
CA LEU A 228 9.05 -15.89 -4.45
C LEU A 228 9.43 -14.55 -3.80
N ILE A 229 10.36 -14.57 -2.84
CA ILE A 229 10.93 -13.37 -2.20
C ILE A 229 12.45 -13.51 -2.11
N ASP A 230 13.15 -12.42 -1.77
CA ASP A 230 14.60 -12.37 -1.85
C ASP A 230 15.28 -12.80 -0.55
N MET A 231 14.73 -12.40 0.60
CA MET A 231 15.36 -12.68 1.89
C MET A 231 14.39 -12.62 3.06
N LEU A 232 14.86 -13.18 4.18
CA LEU A 232 14.20 -13.05 5.48
C LEU A 232 14.78 -11.86 6.22
N GLY A 233 13.90 -11.15 6.94
CA GLY A 233 14.26 -10.02 7.81
C GLY A 233 13.03 -9.33 8.38
N THR A 234 13.28 -8.49 9.35
CA THR A 234 12.29 -7.64 10.02
C THR A 234 12.04 -6.33 9.26
N PHE A 235 11.12 -5.52 9.73
CA PHE A 235 10.92 -4.17 9.20
C PHE A 235 12.17 -3.29 9.40
N GLU A 236 12.81 -3.42 10.55
CA GLU A 236 14.04 -2.70 10.86
C GLU A 236 15.19 -3.10 9.90
N ASP A 237 15.34 -4.40 9.63
CA ASP A 237 16.32 -4.90 8.65
C ASP A 237 16.05 -4.33 7.25
N ALA A 238 14.80 -4.22 6.84
CA ALA A 238 14.43 -3.62 5.56
C ALA A 238 14.78 -2.14 5.49
N VAL A 239 14.54 -1.38 6.55
CA VAL A 239 14.90 0.05 6.65
C VAL A 239 16.41 0.22 6.56
N LEU A 240 17.18 -0.57 7.31
CA LEU A 240 18.64 -0.52 7.29
C LEU A 240 19.23 -0.95 5.94
N LEU A 241 18.67 -2.00 5.31
CA LEU A 241 19.11 -2.42 3.99
C LEU A 241 18.86 -1.32 2.95
N THR A 242 17.65 -0.75 2.93
CA THR A 242 17.28 0.32 1.98
C THR A 242 18.20 1.54 2.13
N THR A 243 18.58 1.86 3.37
CA THR A 243 19.53 2.95 3.69
C THR A 243 20.91 2.67 3.09
N ARG A 244 21.39 1.44 3.23
CA ARG A 244 22.70 1.02 2.68
C ARG A 244 22.69 1.02 1.15
N GLU A 245 21.62 0.57 0.53
CA GLU A 245 21.47 0.61 -0.93
C GLU A 245 21.43 2.05 -1.47
N ALA A 246 20.95 3.00 -0.66
CA ALA A 246 21.05 4.43 -0.97
C ALA A 246 22.45 5.04 -0.73
N GLY A 247 23.44 4.23 -0.30
CA GLY A 247 24.83 4.64 -0.09
C GLY A 247 25.14 5.25 1.28
N TYR A 248 24.28 5.07 2.28
CA TYR A 248 24.48 5.59 3.64
C TYR A 248 24.79 4.46 4.63
N VAL A 249 25.52 4.78 5.68
CA VAL A 249 25.93 3.85 6.76
C VAL A 249 25.28 4.24 8.09
N GLU A 250 24.90 5.51 8.21
CA GLU A 250 24.26 6.08 9.39
C GLU A 250 22.84 5.53 9.58
N GLU A 251 22.38 5.49 10.81
CA GLU A 251 21.01 5.13 11.15
C GLU A 251 20.03 6.15 10.54
N PRO A 252 19.01 5.71 9.78
CA PRO A 252 18.11 6.62 9.11
C PRO A 252 17.03 7.19 10.03
N GLU A 253 16.58 8.40 9.72
CA GLU A 253 15.34 8.94 10.22
C GLU A 253 14.17 8.35 9.40
N ILE A 254 13.22 7.72 10.09
CA ILE A 254 12.00 7.20 9.46
C ILE A 254 11.00 8.35 9.29
N VAL A 255 10.46 8.48 8.09
CA VAL A 255 9.48 9.52 7.73
C VAL A 255 8.22 8.88 7.17
N TYR A 256 7.08 9.23 7.76
CA TYR A 256 5.77 8.86 7.24
C TYR A 256 5.17 9.98 6.38
N PRO A 257 4.28 9.65 5.42
CA PRO A 257 3.60 10.69 4.65
C PRO A 257 2.69 11.53 5.55
N PRO A 258 2.42 12.80 5.18
CA PRO A 258 1.50 13.63 5.94
C PRO A 258 0.10 12.98 5.92
N GLU A 259 -0.53 12.93 7.10
CA GLU A 259 -1.91 12.44 7.21
C GLU A 259 -2.87 13.34 6.44
N GLU A 260 -3.73 12.75 5.61
CA GLU A 260 -4.85 13.48 5.04
C GLU A 260 -5.77 13.93 6.18
N LYS A 261 -6.00 15.24 6.31
CA LYS A 261 -6.98 15.77 7.28
C LYS A 261 -8.37 15.33 6.82
N LYS A 262 -8.84 14.21 7.36
CA LYS A 262 -10.23 13.78 7.15
C LYS A 262 -11.15 14.84 7.73
N GLY A 263 -12.08 15.33 6.92
CA GLY A 263 -13.12 16.25 7.40
C GLY A 263 -13.99 15.55 8.46
N LEU A 264 -14.59 16.33 9.37
CA LEU A 264 -15.46 15.79 10.42
C LEU A 264 -16.64 14.97 9.84
N LEU A 265 -17.08 15.29 8.63
CA LEU A 265 -18.11 14.56 7.87
C LEU A 265 -17.61 13.23 7.32
N ASP A 266 -16.34 13.13 6.94
CA ASP A 266 -15.74 11.88 6.48
C ASP A 266 -15.61 10.88 7.63
N MET A 267 -15.30 11.36 8.85
CA MET A 267 -15.26 10.49 10.04
C MET A 267 -16.65 9.95 10.46
N LEU A 268 -17.71 10.73 10.22
CA LEU A 268 -19.05 10.34 10.67
C LEU A 268 -19.84 9.50 9.67
N PHE A 269 -19.59 9.65 8.37
CA PHE A 269 -20.41 9.01 7.34
C PHE A 269 -19.72 7.90 6.56
N LEU A 270 -18.45 8.04 6.21
CA LEU A 270 -17.76 7.05 5.37
C LEU A 270 -17.30 5.82 6.15
N ASP A 271 -16.80 5.98 7.37
CA ASP A 271 -16.37 4.85 8.19
C ASP A 271 -17.57 3.96 8.62
N ILE A 272 -18.74 4.55 8.86
CA ILE A 272 -19.96 3.80 9.21
C ILE A 272 -20.51 3.04 7.99
N LEU A 273 -20.49 3.63 6.80
CA LEU A 273 -20.97 2.98 5.58
C LEU A 273 -20.02 1.88 5.06
N GLN A 274 -18.71 2.10 5.15
CA GLN A 274 -17.71 1.12 4.70
C GLN A 274 -17.54 -0.05 5.68
N SER A 275 -17.79 0.17 6.96
CA SER A 275 -17.71 -0.87 7.99
C SER A 275 -19.03 -1.63 8.21
N SER A 276 -20.15 -1.22 7.59
CA SER A 276 -21.42 -1.87 7.77
C SER A 276 -21.50 -3.18 6.97
N PRO A 277 -21.98 -4.27 7.55
CA PRO A 277 -22.24 -5.53 6.83
C PRO A 277 -23.21 -5.36 5.65
N ILE A 278 -24.05 -4.34 5.69
CA ILE A 278 -25.06 -4.02 4.67
C ILE A 278 -24.41 -3.39 3.43
N GLY A 279 -23.37 -2.59 3.57
CA GLY A 279 -22.64 -1.98 2.45
C GLY A 279 -22.00 -3.02 1.52
N ASN A 280 -21.52 -4.14 2.08
CA ASN A 280 -20.91 -5.22 1.31
C ASN A 280 -21.95 -6.15 0.64
N LEU A 281 -23.22 -6.10 1.03
CA LEU A 281 -24.27 -6.95 0.48
C LEU A 281 -24.73 -6.51 -0.92
N PHE A 282 -24.55 -5.23 -1.26
CA PHE A 282 -25.01 -4.62 -2.51
C PHE A 282 -23.88 -4.28 -3.47
N LEU A 283 -22.63 -4.64 -3.16
CA LEU A 283 -21.51 -4.43 -4.08
C LEU A 283 -21.59 -5.47 -5.21
N PHE A 284 -21.39 -5.00 -6.44
CA PHE A 284 -21.21 -5.89 -7.59
C PHE A 284 -20.02 -6.82 -7.33
N PRO A 285 -20.13 -8.11 -7.77
CA PRO A 285 -19.02 -9.03 -7.68
C PRO A 285 -17.85 -8.48 -8.51
N THR A 286 -16.77 -8.15 -7.84
CA THR A 286 -15.52 -7.71 -8.47
C THR A 286 -14.46 -8.78 -8.30
N PRO A 287 -13.63 -9.05 -9.32
CA PRO A 287 -12.48 -9.90 -9.16
C PRO A 287 -11.50 -9.32 -8.15
N GLU A 288 -10.99 -10.15 -7.25
CA GLU A 288 -10.08 -9.74 -6.21
C GLU A 288 -8.83 -10.66 -6.16
N TYR A 289 -7.68 -10.05 -5.92
CA TYR A 289 -6.51 -10.68 -5.37
C TYR A 289 -6.63 -10.68 -3.86
N LYS A 290 -7.19 -11.73 -3.27
CA LYS A 290 -7.50 -11.77 -1.86
C LYS A 290 -7.31 -13.17 -1.28
N LEU A 291 -6.87 -13.26 -0.03
CA LEU A 291 -6.86 -14.52 0.70
C LEU A 291 -8.30 -15.05 0.84
N PRO A 292 -8.54 -16.35 0.59
CA PRO A 292 -9.81 -16.94 0.92
C PRO A 292 -10.05 -16.85 2.44
N TYR A 293 -11.26 -16.44 2.82
CA TYR A 293 -11.73 -16.41 4.22
C TYR A 293 -10.95 -15.49 5.17
N THR A 294 -10.77 -14.22 4.84
CA THR A 294 -10.43 -13.21 5.85
C THR A 294 -11.62 -13.05 6.79
N ILE A 295 -11.55 -13.69 7.96
CA ILE A 295 -12.47 -13.44 9.06
C ILE A 295 -12.12 -12.05 9.61
N ARG A 296 -13.12 -11.16 9.68
CA ARG A 296 -13.01 -9.87 10.36
C ARG A 296 -13.17 -10.04 11.86
#